data_fea32a3a2eaec9e6ed57831617d9a2e9
#
_entry.id   fea32a3a2eaec9e6ed57831617d9a2e9
#
_cell.length_a   1.000
_cell.length_b   1.000
_cell.length_c   1.000
_cell.angle_alpha   90.00
_cell.angle_beta   90.00
_cell.angle_gamma   90.00
#
_symmetry.space_group_name_H-M   'P 1'
#
loop_
_entity.id
_entity.type
_entity.pdbx_description
1 polymer ?
#
loop_
_entity_poly.entity_id
_entity_poly.type
_entity_poly.pdbx_seq_one_letter_code
_entity_poly.pdbx_strand_id
1 'polypeptide(L)'
;MTSMTLSSGLKNYTGWTLRQASARKLWRSISTIFLLAGLYIVLAVGAAPVAAGAQELRSPGFAGEFAAAKADVLQALNEVLEDQIIHGTWIFDKDRTLMGATVVTATPLFPPWKGPGQVFYKIREGAIAPRHFLESADQGTIAVRYIVIPEQEGRTRVRIDAVYVEKTHRTVHPSDGTVESSEYKAIQEHLQTIQLDAQAAADMKRRRDSADLVKKTIIRRRDDEKTLLASTQSSVKDIEQRLKDLRHEVERRVKAPGTDLKAAPFQSSAKVASLPAYTEVVIVIVTQHWYGVETPDGQRGWIAIEQLEPLP
;
A
#
# COMPACT_ATOMS: atom_id res chain seq x y z
N MET A 1 31.53 -19.18 36.92
CA MET A 1 32.13 -20.40 36.41
C MET A 1 31.00 -21.37 36.05
N THR A 2 30.73 -21.55 34.85
CA THR A 2 30.43 -22.76 34.08
C THR A 2 29.67 -22.34 32.80
N SER A 3 30.41 -22.27 31.75
CA SER A 3 29.96 -22.08 30.37
C SER A 3 29.25 -23.36 29.88
N MET A 4 28.13 -23.19 29.20
CA MET A 4 27.53 -24.26 28.40
C MET A 4 27.32 -23.73 26.97
N THR A 5 28.23 -24.18 26.13
CA THR A 5 28.17 -24.05 24.66
C THR A 5 27.13 -25.03 24.12
N LEU A 6 26.20 -24.56 23.33
CA LEU A 6 25.34 -25.39 22.49
C LEU A 6 25.66 -25.17 21.02
N SER A 7 26.11 -26.25 20.44
CA SER A 7 26.53 -26.50 19.08
C SER A 7 25.39 -26.32 18.05
N SER A 8 25.75 -25.66 16.98
CA SER A 8 25.11 -25.50 15.71
C SER A 8 24.73 -26.82 15.00
N GLY A 9 23.52 -26.87 14.49
CA GLY A 9 23.05 -27.83 13.49
C GLY A 9 22.62 -27.14 12.21
N LEU A 10 23.55 -26.87 11.30
CA LEU A 10 23.30 -26.47 9.93
C LEU A 10 22.81 -27.71 9.15
N LYS A 11 21.57 -27.68 8.67
CA LYS A 11 21.12 -28.55 7.57
C LYS A 11 21.07 -27.75 6.29
N ASN A 12 22.00 -28.11 5.41
CA ASN A 12 22.09 -27.71 4.02
C ASN A 12 20.81 -28.09 3.26
N TYR A 13 20.16 -27.11 2.61
CA TYR A 13 19.29 -27.34 1.46
C TYR A 13 19.98 -26.81 0.21
N THR A 14 20.66 -27.72 -0.48
CA THR A 14 21.10 -27.57 -1.86
C THR A 14 19.93 -27.85 -2.79
N GLY A 15 19.77 -26.98 -3.79
CA GLY A 15 19.10 -27.40 -5.02
C GLY A 15 18.03 -26.47 -5.58
N TRP A 16 18.44 -25.35 -6.17
CA TRP A 16 17.70 -24.77 -7.29
C TRP A 16 18.70 -24.21 -8.30
N THR A 17 19.08 -25.07 -9.21
CA THR A 17 19.77 -24.68 -10.45
C THR A 17 18.74 -24.11 -11.42
N LEU A 18 18.66 -22.80 -11.53
CA LEU A 18 17.94 -22.15 -12.60
C LEU A 18 18.79 -22.10 -13.85
N ARG A 19 18.26 -22.68 -14.90
CA ARG A 19 18.70 -22.60 -16.28
C ARG A 19 18.85 -21.12 -16.71
N GLN A 20 20.05 -20.62 -16.75
CA GLN A 20 20.43 -19.52 -17.61
C GLN A 20 20.92 -20.10 -18.95
N ALA A 21 20.04 -20.22 -19.90
CA ALA A 21 20.39 -20.50 -21.28
C ALA A 21 19.61 -19.56 -22.19
N SER A 22 20.35 -18.89 -23.10
CA SER A 22 19.92 -18.21 -24.32
C SER A 22 19.33 -16.79 -24.21
N ALA A 23 20.19 -15.80 -23.93
CA ALA A 23 19.99 -14.42 -24.41
C ALA A 23 21.31 -13.77 -24.89
N ARG A 24 22.13 -14.50 -25.61
CA ARG A 24 23.35 -13.96 -26.25
C ARG A 24 23.40 -14.32 -27.71
N LYS A 25 22.39 -14.00 -28.52
CA LYS A 25 22.45 -14.11 -29.99
C LYS A 25 21.41 -13.19 -30.63
N LEU A 26 21.43 -11.89 -30.41
CA LEU A 26 20.67 -10.93 -31.23
C LEU A 26 21.27 -9.51 -31.22
N TRP A 27 22.59 -9.40 -31.04
CA TRP A 27 23.26 -8.10 -31.08
C TRP A 27 24.47 -8.09 -32.03
N ARG A 28 24.33 -8.73 -33.23
CA ARG A 28 25.30 -8.64 -34.30
C ARG A 28 24.61 -8.62 -35.65
N SER A 29 23.84 -7.56 -35.95
CA SER A 29 23.38 -7.27 -37.33
C SER A 29 22.72 -5.90 -37.47
N ILE A 30 23.23 -4.84 -36.84
CA ILE A 30 22.89 -3.45 -37.20
C ILE A 30 24.18 -2.63 -37.09
N SER A 31 25.14 -2.86 -37.96
CA SER A 31 26.33 -2.02 -38.09
C SER A 31 26.93 -2.12 -39.47
N THR A 32 26.14 -1.95 -40.51
CA THR A 32 26.67 -1.74 -41.87
C THR A 32 25.58 -1.21 -42.80
N ILE A 33 24.94 -0.08 -42.49
CA ILE A 33 24.20 0.74 -43.48
C ILE A 33 24.17 2.18 -42.96
N PHE A 34 25.31 2.85 -42.89
CA PHE A 34 25.39 4.30 -42.80
C PHE A 34 26.77 4.77 -43.33
N LEU A 35 27.01 4.50 -44.60
CA LEU A 35 28.10 5.12 -45.34
C LEU A 35 27.66 5.16 -46.82
N LEU A 36 26.93 6.20 -47.19
CA LEU A 36 26.79 6.78 -48.54
C LEU A 36 25.48 7.61 -48.59
N ALA A 37 25.51 8.81 -48.04
CA ALA A 37 24.62 9.89 -48.46
C ALA A 37 25.40 11.19 -48.31
N GLY A 38 26.06 11.54 -49.23
CA GLY A 38 26.45 12.64 -50.02
C GLY A 38 26.07 14.01 -49.48
N LEU A 39 27.04 14.74 -49.18
CA LEU A 39 27.34 16.14 -49.42
C LEU A 39 26.37 16.80 -50.42
N TYR A 40 25.34 17.49 -49.92
CA TYR A 40 24.63 18.55 -50.63
C TYR A 40 24.58 19.77 -49.69
N ILE A 41 25.64 20.59 -49.74
CA ILE A 41 25.63 21.95 -49.24
C ILE A 41 24.92 22.80 -50.28
N VAL A 42 23.62 23.07 -50.12
CA VAL A 42 22.91 24.14 -50.83
C VAL A 42 23.01 25.40 -49.94
N LEU A 43 23.87 26.31 -50.34
CA LEU A 43 23.90 27.69 -49.90
C LEU A 43 22.59 28.36 -50.36
N ALA A 44 21.54 28.33 -49.53
CA ALA A 44 20.38 29.20 -49.63
C ALA A 44 20.65 30.46 -48.78
N VAL A 45 21.23 31.46 -49.42
CA VAL A 45 21.18 32.84 -48.92
C VAL A 45 19.71 33.31 -49.04
N GLY A 46 18.90 32.95 -48.03
CA GLY A 46 17.54 33.43 -47.88
C GLY A 46 17.56 34.68 -47.03
N ALA A 47 17.18 35.80 -47.63
CA ALA A 47 16.94 37.04 -46.92
C ALA A 47 15.95 36.79 -45.77
N ALA A 48 16.41 36.87 -44.54
CA ALA A 48 15.54 36.90 -43.35
C ALA A 48 14.67 38.16 -43.44
N PRO A 49 13.33 38.07 -43.33
CA PRO A 49 12.52 39.24 -43.13
C PRO A 49 12.95 39.86 -41.79
N VAL A 50 13.38 41.10 -41.85
CA VAL A 50 13.56 41.95 -40.68
C VAL A 50 12.13 42.11 -40.11
N ALA A 51 11.78 41.25 -39.16
CA ALA A 51 10.62 41.44 -38.33
C ALA A 51 10.89 42.69 -37.49
N ALA A 52 10.13 43.76 -37.81
CA ALA A 52 10.12 45.01 -37.04
C ALA A 52 9.91 44.63 -35.57
N GLY A 53 10.93 44.90 -34.77
CA GLY A 53 11.01 44.56 -33.37
C GLY A 53 9.89 45.18 -32.58
N ALA A 54 8.93 44.40 -32.14
CA ALA A 54 8.37 44.65 -30.83
C ALA A 54 9.57 44.49 -29.86
N GLN A 55 10.03 45.61 -29.31
CA GLN A 55 10.99 45.58 -28.20
C GLN A 55 10.36 44.72 -27.10
N GLU A 56 10.72 43.42 -27.05
CA GLU A 56 10.44 42.61 -25.89
C GLU A 56 11.05 43.39 -24.71
N LEU A 57 10.19 43.84 -23.83
CA LEU A 57 10.62 44.38 -22.56
C LEU A 57 11.58 43.38 -21.96
N ARG A 58 12.88 43.70 -21.98
CA ARG A 58 13.93 42.85 -21.43
C ARG A 58 13.90 42.97 -19.90
N SER A 59 12.82 42.46 -19.31
CA SER A 59 12.91 41.97 -17.95
C SER A 59 13.76 40.70 -18.03
N PRO A 60 14.75 40.51 -17.16
CA PRO A 60 15.55 39.28 -17.16
C PRO A 60 14.71 38.04 -16.99
N GLY A 61 13.47 38.14 -16.56
CA GLY A 61 12.54 37.03 -16.35
C GLY A 61 13.21 35.87 -15.60
N PHE A 62 12.49 35.16 -14.80
CA PHE A 62 13.02 33.95 -14.15
C PHE A 62 12.30 32.73 -14.74
N ALA A 63 13.06 31.69 -15.09
CA ALA A 63 12.50 30.44 -15.54
C ALA A 63 13.13 29.29 -14.73
N GLY A 64 12.29 28.46 -14.17
CA GLY A 64 12.71 27.29 -13.42
C GLY A 64 11.85 26.08 -13.74
N GLU A 65 12.34 24.91 -13.40
CA GLU A 65 11.65 23.65 -13.60
C GLU A 65 11.33 23.00 -12.26
N PHE A 66 10.11 22.47 -12.15
CA PHE A 66 9.68 21.65 -11.03
C PHE A 66 9.60 20.18 -11.47
N ALA A 67 10.16 19.29 -10.67
CA ALA A 67 9.99 17.84 -10.85
C ALA A 67 8.62 17.40 -10.29
N ALA A 68 7.56 17.97 -10.86
CA ALA A 68 6.18 17.76 -10.42
C ALA A 68 5.23 17.84 -11.63
N ALA A 69 4.08 17.18 -11.49
CA ALA A 69 3.03 17.23 -12.49
C ALA A 69 2.45 18.64 -12.59
N LYS A 70 1.98 19.00 -13.79
CA LYS A 70 1.35 20.31 -14.04
C LYS A 70 0.22 20.62 -13.05
N ALA A 71 -0.57 19.62 -12.66
CA ALA A 71 -1.69 19.80 -11.73
C ALA A 71 -1.20 20.29 -10.36
N ASP A 72 -0.14 19.69 -9.80
CA ASP A 72 0.40 20.05 -8.49
C ASP A 72 1.03 21.44 -8.52
N VAL A 73 1.75 21.78 -9.62
CA VAL A 73 2.33 23.12 -9.80
C VAL A 73 1.23 24.19 -9.96
N LEU A 74 0.14 23.88 -10.65
CA LEU A 74 -0.99 24.78 -10.76
C LEU A 74 -1.70 25.00 -9.43
N GLN A 75 -1.80 23.95 -8.60
CA GLN A 75 -2.36 24.08 -7.25
C GLN A 75 -1.48 25.02 -6.41
N ALA A 76 -0.16 24.78 -6.36
CA ALA A 76 0.79 25.65 -5.64
C ALA A 76 0.76 27.09 -6.16
N LEU A 77 0.69 27.27 -7.47
CA LEU A 77 0.57 28.60 -8.07
C LEU A 77 -0.74 29.29 -7.68
N ASN A 78 -1.85 28.58 -7.64
CA ASN A 78 -3.13 29.19 -7.22
C ASN A 78 -3.06 29.68 -5.78
N GLU A 79 -2.43 28.95 -4.86
CA GLU A 79 -2.20 29.38 -3.48
C GLU A 79 -1.38 30.68 -3.43
N VAL A 80 -0.32 30.77 -4.24
CA VAL A 80 0.49 32.01 -4.37
C VAL A 80 -0.32 33.16 -4.99
N LEU A 81 -1.19 32.87 -5.96
CA LEU A 81 -2.03 33.91 -6.57
C LEU A 81 -3.07 34.45 -5.57
N GLU A 82 -3.64 33.61 -4.72
CA GLU A 82 -4.69 33.95 -3.75
C GLU A 82 -4.17 34.64 -2.49
N ASP A 83 -2.87 34.60 -2.19
CA ASP A 83 -2.28 35.19 -1.00
C ASP A 83 -2.29 36.74 -1.01
N GLN A 84 -2.61 37.34 -2.16
CA GLN A 84 -2.67 38.78 -2.37
C GLN A 84 -1.34 39.55 -2.13
N ILE A 85 -0.22 38.85 -2.19
CA ILE A 85 1.12 39.41 -1.94
C ILE A 85 1.97 39.30 -3.21
N ILE A 86 2.70 40.34 -3.59
CA ILE A 86 3.80 40.25 -4.54
C ILE A 86 5.10 40.07 -3.78
N HIS A 87 5.66 38.87 -3.84
CA HIS A 87 6.86 38.51 -3.10
C HIS A 87 8.08 39.24 -3.64
N GLY A 88 9.04 39.54 -2.74
CA GLY A 88 10.29 40.21 -3.11
C GLY A 88 10.19 41.71 -3.35
N THR A 89 9.02 42.32 -3.24
CA THR A 89 8.86 43.77 -3.33
C THR A 89 8.93 44.37 -1.92
N TRP A 90 9.91 45.23 -1.69
CA TRP A 90 10.07 45.97 -0.43
C TRP A 90 9.76 47.44 -0.72
N ILE A 91 8.71 47.93 -0.12
CA ILE A 91 8.42 49.36 -0.13
C ILE A 91 8.82 49.90 1.24
N PHE A 92 9.61 50.95 1.26
CA PHE A 92 10.11 51.67 2.44
C PHE A 92 9.39 51.33 3.75
N ASP A 93 10.08 50.62 4.64
CA ASP A 93 9.77 50.37 6.06
C ASP A 93 8.40 49.75 6.44
N LYS A 94 7.49 49.48 5.55
CA LYS A 94 6.19 48.94 5.95
C LYS A 94 5.66 47.94 4.94
N ASP A 95 5.78 46.67 5.26
CA ASP A 95 5.25 45.49 4.56
C ASP A 95 3.77 45.57 4.16
N ARG A 96 3.03 46.50 4.73
CA ARG A 96 1.58 46.67 4.47
C ARG A 96 1.21 47.06 3.04
N THR A 97 2.16 47.62 2.31
CA THR A 97 1.93 48.07 0.92
C THR A 97 2.13 46.97 -0.11
N LEU A 98 2.68 45.83 0.27
CA LEU A 98 2.83 44.64 -0.57
C LEU A 98 1.53 43.84 -0.68
N MET A 99 0.65 43.98 0.29
CA MET A 99 -0.65 43.33 0.31
C MET A 99 -1.65 44.04 -0.63
N GLY A 100 -2.67 43.31 -1.05
CA GLY A 100 -3.75 43.81 -1.92
C GLY A 100 -3.42 43.65 -3.39
N ALA A 101 -2.55 42.71 -3.74
CA ALA A 101 -2.45 42.23 -5.11
C ALA A 101 -3.73 41.48 -5.50
N THR A 102 -4.10 41.57 -6.74
CA THR A 102 -5.29 40.93 -7.30
C THR A 102 -4.95 40.09 -8.51
N VAL A 103 -5.65 38.98 -8.66
CA VAL A 103 -5.50 38.08 -9.82
C VAL A 103 -6.37 38.63 -10.95
N VAL A 104 -5.80 38.73 -12.16
CA VAL A 104 -6.53 39.16 -13.36
C VAL A 104 -6.29 38.18 -14.51
N THR A 105 -7.27 38.08 -15.39
CA THR A 105 -7.18 37.18 -16.55
C THR A 105 -6.38 37.79 -17.70
N ALA A 106 -6.28 39.09 -17.76
CA ALA A 106 -5.52 39.82 -18.77
C ALA A 106 -5.11 41.17 -18.23
N THR A 107 -4.00 41.71 -18.73
CA THR A 107 -3.52 43.03 -18.39
C THR A 107 -2.85 43.68 -19.61
N PRO A 108 -3.03 45.00 -19.84
CA PRO A 108 -2.30 45.71 -20.90
C PRO A 108 -0.83 45.98 -20.56
N LEU A 109 -0.40 45.66 -19.35
CA LEU A 109 0.98 45.90 -18.88
C LEU A 109 2.00 44.90 -19.46
N PHE A 110 1.50 43.78 -19.99
CA PHE A 110 2.31 42.83 -20.75
C PHE A 110 1.77 42.67 -22.16
N PRO A 111 2.64 42.47 -23.14
CA PRO A 111 2.18 42.06 -24.46
C PRO A 111 1.49 40.69 -24.38
N PRO A 112 0.47 40.44 -25.24
CA PRO A 112 -0.22 39.16 -25.27
C PRO A 112 0.78 38.01 -25.48
N TRP A 113 0.67 36.98 -24.61
CA TRP A 113 1.52 35.80 -24.74
C TRP A 113 1.06 34.97 -25.93
N LYS A 114 2.03 34.67 -26.84
CA LYS A 114 1.78 33.87 -28.05
C LYS A 114 2.43 32.47 -27.99
N GLY A 115 3.17 32.18 -26.90
CA GLY A 115 3.87 30.92 -26.74
C GLY A 115 3.01 29.83 -26.14
N PRO A 116 3.58 28.63 -25.97
CA PRO A 116 2.90 27.53 -25.28
C PRO A 116 2.71 27.84 -23.78
N GLY A 117 1.75 27.15 -23.16
CA GLY A 117 1.53 27.21 -21.74
C GLY A 117 0.26 27.96 -21.32
N GLN A 118 0.01 27.94 -20.03
CA GLN A 118 -1.10 28.61 -19.39
C GLN A 118 -0.57 29.85 -18.68
N VAL A 119 -1.25 30.98 -18.83
CA VAL A 119 -0.78 32.28 -18.34
C VAL A 119 -1.68 32.80 -17.25
N PHE A 120 -1.08 33.33 -16.20
CA PHE A 120 -1.76 33.95 -15.07
C PHE A 120 -1.11 35.32 -14.81
N TYR A 121 -1.87 36.24 -14.25
CA TYR A 121 -1.42 37.59 -13.92
C TYR A 121 -1.84 37.95 -12.51
N LYS A 122 -0.90 38.57 -11.79
CA LYS A 122 -1.14 39.16 -10.46
C LYS A 122 -0.70 40.62 -10.51
N ILE A 123 -1.56 41.50 -10.13
CA ILE A 123 -1.31 42.96 -10.21
C ILE A 123 -1.48 43.60 -8.85
N ARG A 124 -0.70 44.62 -8.58
CA ARG A 124 -0.82 45.49 -7.42
C ARG A 124 -0.81 46.94 -7.88
N GLU A 125 -1.98 47.59 -7.77
CA GLU A 125 -2.11 48.99 -8.08
C GLU A 125 -1.67 49.89 -6.90
N GLY A 126 -1.24 51.10 -7.23
CA GLY A 126 -0.89 52.10 -6.23
C GLY A 126 0.41 51.82 -5.47
N ALA A 127 1.31 51.01 -5.98
CA ALA A 127 2.63 50.81 -5.44
C ALA A 127 3.47 52.06 -5.63
N ILE A 128 4.30 52.40 -4.63
CA ILE A 128 5.15 53.61 -4.67
C ILE A 128 6.61 53.17 -4.75
N ALA A 129 7.26 53.50 -5.89
CA ALA A 129 8.70 53.27 -6.12
C ALA A 129 9.27 51.96 -5.51
N PRO A 130 8.75 50.78 -5.93
CA PRO A 130 9.14 49.53 -5.34
C PRO A 130 10.64 49.26 -5.59
N ARG A 131 11.34 48.77 -4.56
CA ARG A 131 12.78 48.71 -4.51
C ARG A 131 13.45 47.90 -5.63
N HIS A 132 12.84 46.87 -6.09
CA HIS A 132 13.39 45.91 -7.08
C HIS A 132 13.04 46.25 -8.53
N PHE A 133 12.53 47.45 -8.78
CA PHE A 133 12.29 47.96 -10.12
C PHE A 133 13.21 49.16 -10.41
N LEU A 134 14.00 49.00 -11.45
CA LEU A 134 15.05 49.95 -11.76
C LEU A 134 14.48 51.34 -12.06
N GLU A 135 15.07 52.37 -11.45
CA GLU A 135 14.78 53.77 -11.68
C GLU A 135 13.32 54.21 -11.48
N SER A 136 12.53 53.44 -10.75
CA SER A 136 11.16 53.80 -10.43
C SER A 136 11.14 54.94 -9.39
N ALA A 137 10.35 55.98 -9.64
CA ALA A 137 10.30 57.15 -8.77
C ALA A 137 8.87 57.61 -8.40
N ASP A 138 7.86 57.11 -9.06
CA ASP A 138 6.46 57.58 -8.92
C ASP A 138 5.56 56.43 -8.45
N GLN A 139 4.29 56.75 -8.21
CA GLN A 139 3.24 55.77 -7.96
C GLN A 139 2.87 55.04 -9.25
N GLY A 140 2.70 53.73 -9.16
CA GLY A 140 2.36 52.92 -10.33
C GLY A 140 1.76 51.56 -9.98
N THR A 141 1.80 50.65 -10.93
CA THR A 141 1.25 49.32 -10.84
C THR A 141 2.35 48.29 -11.07
N ILE A 142 2.52 47.36 -10.12
CA ILE A 142 3.35 46.17 -10.31
C ILE A 142 2.46 45.12 -10.99
N ALA A 143 3.00 44.48 -12.01
CA ALA A 143 2.39 43.31 -12.63
C ALA A 143 3.37 42.16 -12.70
N VAL A 144 2.91 40.97 -12.32
CA VAL A 144 3.65 39.73 -12.43
C VAL A 144 2.89 38.79 -13.37
N ARG A 145 3.59 38.22 -14.31
CA ARG A 145 3.08 37.23 -15.25
C ARG A 145 3.71 35.87 -14.97
N TYR A 146 2.89 34.84 -14.81
CA TYR A 146 3.31 33.47 -14.64
C TYR A 146 2.91 32.67 -15.87
N ILE A 147 3.82 31.89 -16.42
CA ILE A 147 3.61 31.05 -17.58
C ILE A 147 3.98 29.62 -17.21
N VAL A 148 2.97 28.74 -17.18
CA VAL A 148 3.12 27.33 -16.81
C VAL A 148 3.13 26.47 -18.05
N ILE A 149 4.25 25.83 -18.34
CA ILE A 149 4.49 25.01 -19.53
C ILE A 149 4.71 23.57 -19.09
N PRO A 150 3.82 22.63 -19.42
CA PRO A 150 4.08 21.22 -19.16
C PRO A 150 5.22 20.73 -20.03
N GLU A 151 6.16 19.99 -19.43
CA GLU A 151 7.25 19.31 -20.14
C GLU A 151 7.03 17.79 -20.11
N GLN A 152 7.90 17.06 -20.79
CA GLN A 152 7.86 15.59 -20.80
C GLN A 152 8.28 15.05 -19.43
N GLU A 153 7.91 13.79 -19.12
CA GLU A 153 8.29 13.05 -17.92
C GLU A 153 7.77 13.63 -16.58
N GLY A 154 6.60 14.30 -16.60
CA GLY A 154 6.01 14.80 -15.35
C GLY A 154 6.75 15.99 -14.75
N ARG A 155 7.49 16.72 -15.56
CA ARG A 155 8.12 18.00 -15.20
C ARG A 155 7.28 19.17 -15.69
N THR A 156 7.39 20.28 -15.00
CA THR A 156 6.67 21.51 -15.35
C THR A 156 7.61 22.68 -15.24
N ARG A 157 7.76 23.42 -16.34
CA ARG A 157 8.51 24.67 -16.36
C ARG A 157 7.58 25.83 -16.01
N VAL A 158 8.06 26.71 -15.15
CA VAL A 158 7.38 27.98 -14.84
C VAL A 158 8.31 29.12 -15.20
N ARG A 159 7.79 30.05 -15.99
CA ARG A 159 8.46 31.33 -16.27
C ARG A 159 7.67 32.43 -15.59
N ILE A 160 8.40 33.35 -14.96
CA ILE A 160 7.85 34.49 -14.23
C ILE A 160 8.50 35.75 -14.77
N ASP A 161 7.70 36.74 -15.13
CA ASP A 161 8.14 38.04 -15.56
C ASP A 161 7.45 39.10 -14.69
N ALA A 162 8.18 40.11 -14.21
CA ALA A 162 7.63 41.19 -13.42
C ALA A 162 7.98 42.57 -14.01
N VAL A 163 7.05 43.47 -14.00
CA VAL A 163 7.22 44.84 -14.45
C VAL A 163 6.53 45.80 -13.52
N TYR A 164 7.05 47.01 -13.42
CA TYR A 164 6.40 48.16 -12.78
C TYR A 164 6.11 49.21 -13.80
N VAL A 165 4.90 49.77 -13.81
CA VAL A 165 4.46 50.79 -14.75
C VAL A 165 3.99 52.01 -13.97
N GLU A 166 4.67 53.11 -14.14
CA GLU A 166 4.34 54.42 -13.50
C GLU A 166 2.97 54.91 -13.97
N LYS A 167 2.21 55.49 -13.06
CA LYS A 167 0.87 56.03 -13.34
C LYS A 167 0.91 57.24 -14.24
N THR A 168 1.82 58.17 -13.96
CA THR A 168 1.86 59.48 -14.61
C THR A 168 2.48 59.42 -16.00
N HIS A 169 3.67 58.88 -16.12
CA HIS A 169 4.39 58.86 -17.38
C HIS A 169 4.28 57.56 -18.15
N ARG A 170 3.64 56.54 -17.54
CA ARG A 170 3.49 55.19 -18.10
C ARG A 170 4.82 54.56 -18.48
N THR A 171 5.91 55.03 -17.83
CA THR A 171 7.22 54.40 -17.98
C THR A 171 7.19 53.02 -17.43
N VAL A 172 7.76 52.09 -18.17
CA VAL A 172 7.85 50.70 -17.78
C VAL A 172 9.26 50.41 -17.23
N HIS A 173 9.30 49.96 -16.00
CA HIS A 173 10.52 49.60 -15.30
C HIS A 173 10.62 48.08 -15.18
N PRO A 174 11.70 47.48 -15.70
CA PRO A 174 11.94 46.06 -15.51
C PRO A 174 12.33 45.74 -14.08
N SER A 175 11.99 44.56 -13.60
CA SER A 175 12.50 44.01 -12.35
C SER A 175 14.01 43.68 -12.46
N ASP A 176 14.70 43.71 -11.32
CA ASP A 176 16.08 43.23 -11.21
C ASP A 176 16.20 41.69 -11.10
N GLY A 177 15.07 40.96 -11.16
CA GLY A 177 14.95 39.50 -11.03
C GLY A 177 14.60 39.01 -9.62
N THR A 178 14.63 39.92 -8.61
CA THR A 178 14.32 39.53 -7.23
C THR A 178 12.88 39.19 -7.02
N VAL A 179 11.95 39.88 -7.66
CA VAL A 179 10.51 39.62 -7.58
C VAL A 179 10.22 38.23 -8.17
N GLU A 180 10.72 37.97 -9.36
CA GLU A 180 10.50 36.70 -10.07
C GLU A 180 11.05 35.51 -9.32
N SER A 181 12.26 35.63 -8.76
CA SER A 181 12.88 34.57 -7.98
C SER A 181 12.16 34.33 -6.65
N SER A 182 11.63 35.39 -6.03
CA SER A 182 10.85 35.28 -4.79
C SER A 182 9.49 34.63 -5.02
N GLU A 183 8.79 35.00 -6.09
CA GLU A 183 7.54 34.35 -6.51
C GLU A 183 7.77 32.86 -6.85
N TYR A 184 8.85 32.55 -7.54
CA TYR A 184 9.23 31.16 -7.82
C TYR A 184 9.46 30.37 -6.53
N LYS A 185 10.15 30.96 -5.55
CA LYS A 185 10.39 30.33 -4.26
C LYS A 185 9.09 30.10 -3.49
N ALA A 186 8.16 31.06 -3.51
CA ALA A 186 6.83 30.88 -2.91
C ALA A 186 6.08 29.68 -3.51
N ILE A 187 6.07 29.56 -4.85
CA ILE A 187 5.48 28.40 -5.52
C ILE A 187 6.18 27.09 -5.07
N GLN A 188 7.50 27.10 -4.93
CA GLN A 188 8.26 25.95 -4.48
C GLN A 188 7.90 25.53 -3.05
N GLU A 189 7.72 26.47 -2.13
CA GLU A 189 7.33 26.22 -0.74
C GLU A 189 5.93 25.61 -0.65
N HIS A 190 4.96 26.16 -1.39
CA HIS A 190 3.61 25.57 -1.46
C HIS A 190 3.61 24.17 -2.07
N LEU A 191 4.37 23.97 -3.15
CA LEU A 191 4.50 22.67 -3.78
C LEU A 191 5.09 21.61 -2.84
N GLN A 192 6.10 21.96 -2.03
CA GLN A 192 6.65 21.08 -1.01
C GLN A 192 5.61 20.71 0.04
N THR A 193 4.79 21.65 0.48
CA THR A 193 3.71 21.39 1.43
C THR A 193 2.70 20.40 0.86
N ILE A 194 2.24 20.60 -0.39
CA ILE A 194 1.32 19.70 -1.08
C ILE A 194 1.91 18.28 -1.18
N GLN A 195 3.20 18.15 -1.50
CA GLN A 195 3.87 16.86 -1.60
C GLN A 195 3.98 16.14 -0.24
N LEU A 196 4.30 16.87 0.83
CA LEU A 196 4.36 16.34 2.19
C LEU A 196 2.99 15.85 2.66
N ASP A 197 1.93 16.61 2.41
CA ASP A 197 0.56 16.22 2.75
C ASP A 197 0.11 14.97 1.98
N ALA A 198 0.44 14.90 0.69
CA ALA A 198 0.16 13.71 -0.12
C ALA A 198 0.91 12.47 0.39
N GLN A 199 2.17 12.60 0.80
CA GLN A 199 2.95 11.52 1.40
C GLN A 199 2.34 11.07 2.74
N ALA A 200 2.00 12.02 3.61
CA ALA A 200 1.36 11.73 4.90
C ALA A 200 0.02 10.99 4.72
N ALA A 201 -0.80 11.42 3.77
CA ALA A 201 -2.06 10.75 3.43
C ALA A 201 -1.84 9.32 2.92
N ALA A 202 -0.86 9.12 2.06
CA ALA A 202 -0.49 7.80 1.54
C ALA A 202 -0.02 6.85 2.66
N ASP A 203 0.80 7.35 3.59
CA ASP A 203 1.29 6.57 4.73
C ASP A 203 0.17 6.22 5.71
N MET A 204 -0.74 7.14 5.97
CA MET A 204 -1.93 6.86 6.77
C MET A 204 -2.82 5.79 6.13
N LYS A 205 -3.00 5.83 4.82
CA LYS A 205 -3.74 4.80 4.07
C LYS A 205 -3.06 3.44 4.21
N ARG A 206 -1.74 3.36 3.98
CA ARG A 206 -0.96 2.11 4.14
C ARG A 206 -1.10 1.51 5.54
N ARG A 207 -1.05 2.35 6.60
CA ARG A 207 -1.23 1.90 7.99
C ARG A 207 -2.63 1.35 8.23
N ARG A 208 -3.69 1.98 7.70
CA ARG A 208 -5.07 1.48 7.79
C ARG A 208 -5.21 0.14 7.09
N ASP A 209 -4.74 0.04 5.85
CA ASP A 209 -4.82 -1.19 5.05
C ASP A 209 -4.08 -2.35 5.75
N SER A 210 -2.91 -2.10 6.33
CA SER A 210 -2.17 -3.12 7.09
C SER A 210 -2.90 -3.55 8.36
N ALA A 211 -3.50 -2.63 9.10
CA ALA A 211 -4.28 -2.94 10.29
C ALA A 211 -5.54 -3.77 9.96
N ASP A 212 -6.19 -3.48 8.85
CA ASP A 212 -7.35 -4.23 8.38
C ASP A 212 -6.99 -5.65 7.93
N LEU A 213 -5.83 -5.84 7.30
CA LEU A 213 -5.30 -7.16 6.97
C LEU A 213 -5.02 -7.99 8.23
N VAL A 214 -4.42 -7.39 9.25
CA VAL A 214 -4.18 -8.06 10.54
C VAL A 214 -5.49 -8.48 11.20
N LYS A 215 -6.50 -7.59 11.25
CA LYS A 215 -7.82 -7.92 11.78
C LYS A 215 -8.48 -9.09 11.06
N LYS A 216 -8.46 -9.07 9.72
CA LYS A 216 -9.00 -10.18 8.90
C LYS A 216 -8.30 -11.49 9.18
N THR A 217 -6.99 -11.48 9.35
CA THR A 217 -6.20 -12.68 9.67
C THR A 217 -6.57 -13.23 11.06
N ILE A 218 -6.75 -12.38 12.05
CA ILE A 218 -7.16 -12.80 13.41
C ILE A 218 -8.56 -13.41 13.40
N ILE A 219 -9.51 -12.79 12.69
CA ILE A 219 -10.88 -13.33 12.56
C ILE A 219 -10.84 -14.70 11.92
N ARG A 220 -10.14 -14.85 10.80
CA ARG A 220 -10.01 -16.13 10.10
C ARG A 220 -9.42 -17.23 10.99
N ARG A 221 -8.34 -16.94 11.74
CA ARG A 221 -7.77 -17.90 12.69
C ARG A 221 -8.77 -18.36 13.75
N ARG A 222 -9.54 -17.41 14.31
CA ARG A 222 -10.59 -17.76 15.28
C ARG A 222 -11.67 -18.65 14.71
N ASP A 223 -12.08 -18.41 13.47
CA ASP A 223 -13.08 -19.23 12.80
C ASP A 223 -12.53 -20.63 12.47
N ASP A 224 -11.28 -20.72 12.03
CA ASP A 224 -10.58 -22.00 11.81
C ASP A 224 -10.47 -22.80 13.13
N GLU A 225 -10.10 -22.15 14.25
CA GLU A 225 -10.04 -22.80 15.59
C GLU A 225 -11.42 -23.29 16.04
N LYS A 226 -12.48 -22.51 15.87
CA LYS A 226 -13.85 -22.94 16.21
C LYS A 226 -14.27 -24.15 15.39
N THR A 227 -13.97 -24.16 14.11
CA THR A 227 -14.29 -25.28 13.21
C THR A 227 -13.55 -26.55 13.63
N LEU A 228 -12.25 -26.41 13.98
CA LEU A 228 -11.44 -27.52 14.47
C LEU A 228 -11.97 -28.07 15.79
N LEU A 229 -12.31 -27.21 16.75
CA LEU A 229 -12.90 -27.63 18.02
C LEU A 229 -14.22 -28.38 17.81
N ALA A 230 -15.11 -27.87 16.95
CA ALA A 230 -16.38 -28.51 16.66
C ALA A 230 -16.19 -29.90 16.03
N SER A 231 -15.26 -30.05 15.09
CA SER A 231 -14.94 -31.34 14.45
C SER A 231 -14.35 -32.34 15.46
N THR A 232 -13.46 -31.87 16.33
CA THR A 232 -12.87 -32.71 17.39
C THR A 232 -13.93 -33.20 18.38
N GLN A 233 -14.83 -32.31 18.80
CA GLN A 233 -15.94 -32.69 19.69
C GLN A 233 -16.88 -33.72 19.05
N SER A 234 -17.16 -33.58 17.76
CA SER A 234 -17.93 -34.57 17.03
C SER A 234 -17.26 -35.94 17.00
N SER A 235 -15.91 -35.94 16.69
CA SER A 235 -15.16 -37.20 16.66
C SER A 235 -15.08 -37.88 18.03
N VAL A 236 -15.01 -37.14 19.12
CA VAL A 236 -15.03 -37.70 20.48
C VAL A 236 -16.37 -38.36 20.75
N LYS A 237 -17.51 -37.72 20.42
CA LYS A 237 -18.85 -38.31 20.59
C LYS A 237 -19.02 -39.57 19.75
N ASP A 238 -18.51 -39.58 18.53
CA ASP A 238 -18.59 -40.76 17.68
C ASP A 238 -17.79 -41.96 18.25
N ILE A 239 -16.62 -41.69 18.85
CA ILE A 239 -15.83 -42.71 19.52
C ILE A 239 -16.55 -43.23 20.77
N GLU A 240 -17.07 -42.32 21.59
CA GLU A 240 -17.86 -42.69 22.79
C GLU A 240 -19.05 -43.59 22.41
N GLN A 241 -19.77 -43.23 21.35
CA GLN A 241 -20.88 -44.01 20.89
C GLN A 241 -20.42 -45.41 20.42
N ARG A 242 -19.34 -45.49 19.61
CA ARG A 242 -18.79 -46.77 19.18
C ARG A 242 -18.32 -47.64 20.34
N LEU A 243 -17.72 -47.06 21.36
CA LEU A 243 -17.32 -47.75 22.57
C LEU A 243 -18.54 -48.33 23.29
N LYS A 244 -19.63 -47.56 23.39
CA LYS A 244 -20.90 -48.01 23.98
C LYS A 244 -21.49 -49.19 23.20
N ASP A 245 -21.52 -49.07 21.86
CA ASP A 245 -22.06 -50.10 20.99
C ASP A 245 -21.25 -51.42 21.11
N LEU A 246 -19.87 -51.33 21.11
CA LEU A 246 -19.03 -52.47 21.30
C LEU A 246 -19.18 -53.13 22.69
N ARG A 247 -19.38 -52.32 23.75
CA ARG A 247 -19.66 -52.86 25.07
C ARG A 247 -20.97 -53.67 25.05
N HIS A 248 -22.02 -53.10 24.47
CA HIS A 248 -23.29 -53.84 24.31
C HIS A 248 -23.19 -55.12 23.51
N GLU A 249 -22.21 -55.22 22.57
CA GLU A 249 -22.03 -56.42 21.77
C GLU A 249 -21.28 -57.51 22.55
N VAL A 250 -20.21 -57.13 23.31
CA VAL A 250 -19.27 -58.10 23.93
C VAL A 250 -19.50 -58.32 25.42
N GLU A 251 -20.15 -57.39 26.11
CA GLU A 251 -20.42 -57.45 27.55
C GLU A 251 -21.86 -57.94 27.80
N ARG A 252 -22.02 -58.82 28.79
CA ARG A 252 -23.30 -59.31 29.25
C ARG A 252 -23.31 -59.30 30.76
N ARG A 253 -24.47 -59.29 31.36
CA ARG A 253 -24.61 -59.46 32.79
C ARG A 253 -25.36 -60.74 33.13
N VAL A 254 -25.01 -61.28 34.28
CA VAL A 254 -25.67 -62.50 34.83
C VAL A 254 -27.09 -62.17 35.28
N LYS A 255 -28.08 -62.93 34.83
CA LYS A 255 -29.48 -62.82 35.32
C LYS A 255 -29.63 -63.23 36.80
N ALA A 256 -30.66 -62.69 37.42
CA ALA A 256 -31.09 -63.17 38.75
C ALA A 256 -31.62 -64.60 38.67
N PRO A 257 -31.34 -65.42 39.66
CA PRO A 257 -30.71 -65.15 40.95
C PRO A 257 -29.17 -65.27 40.98
N GLY A 258 -28.48 -65.42 39.85
CA GLY A 258 -27.09 -65.70 39.68
C GLY A 258 -26.85 -67.03 38.99
N THR A 259 -25.59 -67.32 38.64
CA THR A 259 -25.25 -68.55 37.91
C THR A 259 -23.88 -69.09 38.31
N ASP A 260 -23.65 -70.36 37.98
CA ASP A 260 -22.35 -71.01 38.16
C ASP A 260 -21.49 -70.89 36.87
N LEU A 261 -20.28 -70.44 37.05
CA LEU A 261 -19.24 -70.48 36.01
C LEU A 261 -18.74 -71.91 35.87
N LYS A 262 -18.86 -72.48 34.68
CA LYS A 262 -18.50 -73.87 34.41
C LYS A 262 -17.12 -73.99 33.74
N ALA A 263 -16.42 -75.09 33.99
CA ALA A 263 -15.10 -75.36 33.37
C ALA A 263 -15.18 -75.70 31.87
N ALA A 264 -16.32 -76.21 31.40
CA ALA A 264 -16.59 -76.60 30.02
C ALA A 264 -18.05 -76.34 29.60
N PRO A 265 -18.39 -76.25 28.29
CA PRO A 265 -19.72 -75.82 27.80
C PRO A 265 -20.77 -76.94 27.84
N PHE A 266 -20.98 -77.52 29.04
CA PHE A 266 -22.07 -78.52 29.31
C PHE A 266 -22.45 -78.52 30.80
N GLN A 267 -23.66 -78.89 31.08
CA GLN A 267 -24.28 -78.73 32.40
C GLN A 267 -23.61 -79.57 33.52
N SER A 268 -23.10 -80.73 33.22
CA SER A 268 -22.45 -81.61 34.18
C SER A 268 -20.96 -81.24 34.44
N SER A 269 -20.50 -80.18 33.80
CA SER A 269 -19.12 -79.68 33.98
C SER A 269 -18.89 -79.19 35.39
N ALA A 270 -17.63 -79.29 35.86
CA ALA A 270 -17.21 -78.81 37.17
C ALA A 270 -17.48 -77.30 37.28
N LYS A 271 -17.90 -76.90 38.47
CA LYS A 271 -18.09 -75.48 38.81
C LYS A 271 -16.72 -74.86 39.10
N VAL A 272 -16.44 -73.77 38.44
CA VAL A 272 -15.23 -72.94 38.65
C VAL A 272 -15.47 -71.90 39.75
N ALA A 273 -16.61 -71.21 39.64
CA ALA A 273 -17.03 -70.16 40.58
C ALA A 273 -18.55 -69.98 40.58
N SER A 274 -19.11 -69.32 41.59
CA SER A 274 -20.51 -68.86 41.62
C SER A 274 -20.51 -67.37 41.37
N LEU A 275 -21.27 -66.97 40.36
CA LEU A 275 -21.41 -65.55 40.01
C LEU A 275 -22.74 -65.03 40.53
N PRO A 276 -22.73 -63.96 41.35
CA PRO A 276 -23.96 -63.32 41.78
C PRO A 276 -24.74 -62.72 40.61
N ALA A 277 -26.04 -62.46 40.85
CA ALA A 277 -26.84 -61.75 39.89
C ALA A 277 -26.23 -60.40 39.54
N TYR A 278 -26.39 -60.00 38.32
CA TYR A 278 -25.90 -58.73 37.74
C TYR A 278 -24.38 -58.57 37.66
N THR A 279 -23.62 -59.65 37.85
CA THR A 279 -22.19 -59.65 37.56
C THR A 279 -21.99 -59.41 36.08
N GLU A 280 -21.23 -58.41 35.71
CA GLU A 280 -20.82 -58.14 34.31
C GLU A 280 -19.73 -59.11 33.88
N VAL A 281 -19.87 -59.64 32.69
CA VAL A 281 -18.89 -60.60 32.11
C VAL A 281 -18.67 -60.25 30.65
N VAL A 282 -17.42 -60.47 30.18
CA VAL A 282 -17.04 -60.21 28.78
C VAL A 282 -17.11 -61.56 28.03
N ILE A 283 -17.83 -61.57 26.91
CA ILE A 283 -17.89 -62.75 26.03
C ILE A 283 -16.56 -62.87 25.27
N VAL A 284 -15.89 -63.99 25.44
CA VAL A 284 -14.65 -64.31 24.74
C VAL A 284 -14.89 -65.33 23.61
N ILE A 285 -15.81 -66.26 23.84
CA ILE A 285 -16.12 -67.33 22.90
C ILE A 285 -17.63 -67.47 22.80
N VAL A 286 -18.16 -67.57 21.57
CA VAL A 286 -19.57 -67.82 21.29
C VAL A 286 -19.78 -69.21 20.77
N THR A 287 -20.67 -70.00 21.39
CA THR A 287 -21.13 -71.30 20.89
C THR A 287 -22.65 -71.28 20.79
N GLN A 288 -23.26 -72.32 20.27
CA GLN A 288 -24.69 -72.37 20.05
C GLN A 288 -25.55 -72.21 21.32
N HIS A 289 -25.09 -72.69 22.48
CA HIS A 289 -25.83 -72.70 23.74
C HIS A 289 -25.05 -72.12 24.92
N TRP A 290 -23.77 -71.84 24.77
CA TRP A 290 -22.88 -71.40 25.82
C TRP A 290 -22.01 -70.26 25.39
N TYR A 291 -21.78 -69.32 26.28
CA TYR A 291 -20.74 -68.30 26.12
C TYR A 291 -19.52 -68.60 26.99
N GLY A 292 -18.36 -68.66 26.38
CA GLY A 292 -17.11 -68.58 27.10
C GLY A 292 -16.89 -67.12 27.54
N VAL A 293 -16.80 -66.92 28.82
CA VAL A 293 -16.74 -65.57 29.42
C VAL A 293 -15.52 -65.39 30.30
N GLU A 294 -15.14 -64.15 30.45
CA GLU A 294 -14.16 -63.67 31.40
C GLU A 294 -14.85 -62.73 32.41
N THR A 295 -14.64 -62.99 33.68
CA THR A 295 -15.17 -62.17 34.77
C THR A 295 -14.26 -60.96 35.02
N PRO A 296 -14.69 -59.90 35.75
CA PRO A 296 -13.84 -58.80 36.14
C PRO A 296 -12.61 -59.20 36.95
N ASP A 297 -12.70 -60.30 37.69
CA ASP A 297 -11.58 -60.89 38.48
C ASP A 297 -10.64 -61.73 37.61
N GLY A 298 -10.81 -61.77 36.29
CA GLY A 298 -9.96 -62.49 35.36
C GLY A 298 -10.18 -64.00 35.31
N GLN A 299 -11.26 -64.51 35.94
CA GLN A 299 -11.63 -65.93 35.85
C GLN A 299 -12.29 -66.23 34.52
N ARG A 300 -11.94 -67.32 33.89
CA ARG A 300 -12.52 -67.78 32.62
C ARG A 300 -13.36 -69.03 32.82
N GLY A 301 -14.46 -69.11 32.13
CA GLY A 301 -15.30 -70.26 32.19
C GLY A 301 -16.50 -70.15 31.22
N TRP A 302 -17.46 -71.02 31.39
CA TRP A 302 -18.63 -71.10 30.50
C TRP A 302 -19.93 -70.84 31.25
N ILE A 303 -20.83 -70.05 30.63
CA ILE A 303 -22.17 -69.77 31.13
C ILE A 303 -23.19 -70.05 30.01
N ALA A 304 -24.34 -70.66 30.32
CA ALA A 304 -25.39 -70.85 29.36
C ALA A 304 -25.98 -69.50 28.90
N ILE A 305 -26.23 -69.37 27.60
CA ILE A 305 -26.71 -68.12 27.01
C ILE A 305 -27.96 -67.59 27.70
N GLU A 306 -28.88 -68.48 28.11
CA GLU A 306 -30.13 -68.17 28.80
C GLU A 306 -29.95 -67.45 30.13
N GLN A 307 -28.79 -67.64 30.78
CA GLN A 307 -28.44 -67.09 32.10
C GLN A 307 -27.77 -65.71 32.02
N LEU A 308 -27.56 -65.22 30.80
CA LEU A 308 -27.01 -63.90 30.51
C LEU A 308 -28.05 -62.99 29.86
N GLU A 309 -27.93 -61.72 30.13
CA GLU A 309 -28.71 -60.64 29.48
C GLU A 309 -27.80 -59.53 28.99
N PRO A 310 -28.22 -58.76 27.95
CA PRO A 310 -27.47 -57.58 27.53
C PRO A 310 -27.34 -56.58 28.65
N LEU A 311 -26.32 -55.77 28.63
CA LEU A 311 -26.19 -54.62 29.51
C LEU A 311 -27.31 -53.62 29.20
N PRO A 312 -27.84 -52.90 30.21
CA PRO A 312 -28.91 -51.94 30.04
C PRO A 312 -28.48 -50.70 29.26
#